data_aea3d9f6daa9cd95bc7ef9f1b30b9fee
#
_entry.id   aea3d9f6daa9cd95bc7ef9f1b30b9fee
#
_cell.length_a   1.000
_cell.length_b   1.000
_cell.length_c   1.000
_cell.angle_alpha   90.00
_cell.angle_beta   90.00
_cell.angle_gamma   90.00
#
_symmetry.space_group_name_H-M   'P 1'
#
loop_
_entity.id
_entity.type
_entity.pdbx_description
1 polymer ?
#
loop_
_entity_poly.entity_id
_entity_poly.type
_entity_poly.pdbx_seq_one_letter_code
_entity_poly.pdbx_strand_id
1 'polypeptide(L)' 'MSEEKITVAIKRRDRTMVFPVSERDRLRDILKDRIWWDRRSNRWAGRGDVEELKQILEEHGYQVRLTGPR' A
#
# COMPACT_ATOMS: atom_id res chain seq x y z
N MET A 1 -12.76 -16.71 -16.35
CA MET A 1 -11.96 -16.89 -15.15
C MET A 1 -11.43 -15.55 -14.67
N SER A 2 -11.86 -15.11 -13.53
CA SER A 2 -11.46 -13.83 -13.01
C SER A 2 -10.19 -13.97 -12.17
N GLU A 3 -9.21 -13.19 -12.49
CA GLU A 3 -8.03 -13.10 -11.65
C GLU A 3 -8.35 -12.19 -10.48
N GLU A 4 -8.24 -12.72 -9.29
CA GLU A 4 -8.43 -11.91 -8.11
C GLU A 4 -7.17 -11.12 -7.84
N LYS A 5 -7.30 -9.81 -7.88
CA LYS A 5 -6.20 -8.95 -7.52
C LYS A 5 -6.16 -8.75 -6.02
N ILE A 6 -4.96 -8.72 -5.48
CA ILE A 6 -4.78 -8.45 -4.07
C ILE A 6 -5.02 -6.97 -3.83
N THR A 7 -5.85 -6.66 -2.85
CA THR A 7 -6.20 -5.28 -2.54
C THR A 7 -5.31 -4.73 -1.44
N VAL A 8 -4.73 -3.57 -1.70
CA VAL A 8 -3.96 -2.83 -0.71
C VAL A 8 -4.77 -1.60 -0.31
N ALA A 9 -5.10 -1.49 0.96
CA ALA A 9 -5.83 -0.33 1.47
C ALA A 9 -4.83 0.72 1.95
N ILE A 10 -4.98 1.93 1.48
CA ILE A 10 -4.12 3.05 1.87
C ILE A 10 -4.98 4.13 2.49
N LYS A 11 -4.63 4.52 3.70
CA LYS A 11 -5.31 5.60 4.40
C LYS A 11 -4.79 6.94 3.90
N ARG A 12 -5.68 7.78 3.39
CA ARG A 12 -5.28 9.07 2.83
C ARG A 12 -4.65 10.00 3.84
N ARG A 13 -5.09 9.91 5.08
CA ARG A 13 -4.67 10.83 6.13
C ARG A 13 -3.19 10.69 6.50
N ASP A 14 -2.76 9.46 6.76
CA ASP A 14 -1.41 9.18 7.25
C ASP A 14 -0.64 8.21 6.37
N ARG A 15 -1.24 7.79 5.27
CA ARG A 15 -0.65 6.89 4.29
C ARG A 15 -0.29 5.51 4.86
N THR A 16 -0.98 5.10 5.92
CA THR A 16 -0.81 3.74 6.42
C THR A 16 -1.43 2.75 5.45
N MET A 17 -0.80 1.60 5.31
CA MET A 17 -1.21 0.59 4.36
C MET A 17 -1.61 -0.70 5.07
N VAL A 18 -2.67 -1.34 4.57
CA VAL A 18 -3.11 -2.64 5.05
C VAL A 18 -3.09 -3.60 3.87
N PHE A 19 -2.37 -4.69 4.01
CA PHE A 19 -2.27 -5.71 2.97
C PHE A 19 -1.96 -7.06 3.61
N PRO A 20 -2.19 -8.17 2.86
CA PRO A 20 -1.87 -9.50 3.39
C PRO A 20 -0.38 -9.65 3.70
N VAL A 21 -0.08 -10.32 4.81
CA VAL A 21 1.30 -10.55 5.24
C VAL A 21 2.11 -11.25 4.16
N SER A 22 1.47 -12.12 3.39
CA SER A 22 2.13 -12.85 2.30
C SER A 22 2.70 -11.94 1.21
N GLU A 23 2.20 -10.71 1.11
CA GLU A 23 2.66 -9.75 0.11
C GLU A 23 3.68 -8.75 0.64
N ARG A 24 4.03 -8.87 1.91
CA ARG A 24 4.95 -7.93 2.55
C ARG A 24 6.28 -7.78 1.81
N ASP A 25 6.93 -8.88 1.54
CA ASP A 25 8.26 -8.84 0.93
C ASP A 25 8.20 -8.26 -0.48
N ARG A 26 7.16 -8.62 -1.23
CA ARG A 26 6.96 -8.10 -2.57
C ARG A 26 6.71 -6.60 -2.58
N LEU A 27 5.87 -6.14 -1.66
CA LEU A 27 5.56 -4.71 -1.56
C LEU A 27 6.78 -3.92 -1.12
N ARG A 28 7.58 -4.45 -0.22
CA ARG A 28 8.84 -3.82 0.17
C ARG A 28 9.79 -3.70 -1.01
N ASP A 29 9.83 -4.71 -1.86
CA ASP A 29 10.68 -4.68 -3.04
C ASP A 29 10.18 -3.66 -4.06
N ILE A 30 8.87 -3.60 -4.27
CA ILE A 30 8.25 -2.66 -5.21
C ILE A 30 8.41 -1.22 -4.75
N LEU A 31 8.12 -0.96 -3.50
CA LEU A 31 8.10 0.41 -2.95
C LEU A 31 9.46 0.86 -2.40
N LYS A 32 10.31 -0.09 -2.06
CA LYS A 32 11.67 0.19 -1.55
C LYS A 32 11.70 1.30 -0.50
N ASP A 33 12.14 2.49 -0.88
CA ASP A 33 12.31 3.61 0.04
C ASP A 33 11.01 4.32 0.39
N ARG A 34 9.90 3.87 -0.19
CA ARG A 34 8.61 4.52 -0.01
C ARG A 34 7.71 3.79 0.99
N ILE A 35 8.23 2.77 1.67
CA ILE A 35 7.47 2.01 2.65
C ILE A 35 8.35 1.74 3.86
N TRP A 36 7.76 1.88 5.05
CA TRP A 36 8.46 1.55 6.29
C TRP A 36 7.46 1.06 7.33
N TRP A 37 7.97 0.37 8.35
CA TRP A 37 7.15 -0.07 9.45
C TRP A 37 7.04 1.03 10.49
N ASP A 38 5.81 1.47 10.75
CA ASP A 38 5.55 2.50 11.75
C ASP A 38 5.20 1.84 13.08
N ARG A 39 6.10 1.98 14.04
CA ARG A 39 5.91 1.38 15.35
C ARG A 39 4.77 2.02 16.14
N ARG A 40 4.50 3.28 15.91
CA ARG A 40 3.44 3.99 16.64
C ARG A 40 2.07 3.46 16.30
N SER A 41 1.80 3.31 15.03
CA SER A 41 0.52 2.80 14.57
C SER A 41 0.51 1.28 14.47
N ASN A 42 1.68 0.65 14.60
CA ASN A 42 1.85 -0.79 14.42
C ASN A 42 1.36 -1.23 13.04
N ARG A 43 1.69 -0.44 12.03
CA ARG A 43 1.28 -0.67 10.64
C ARG A 43 2.37 -0.23 9.67
N TRP A 44 2.23 -0.67 8.44
CA TRP A 44 3.08 -0.20 7.36
C TRP A 44 2.61 1.17 6.92
N ALA A 45 3.56 2.06 6.66
CA ALA A 45 3.26 3.41 6.19
C ALA A 45 3.98 3.67 4.88
N GLY A 46 3.34 4.48 4.02
CA GLY A 46 3.93 4.88 2.77
C GLY A 46 4.49 6.29 2.83
N ARG A 47 5.53 6.53 2.04
CA ARG A 47 6.14 7.85 1.91
C ARG A 47 5.73 8.47 0.57
N GLY A 48 5.42 9.75 0.60
CA GLY A 48 5.08 10.49 -0.60
C GLY A 48 3.59 10.62 -0.82
N ASP A 49 3.23 10.92 -2.06
CA ASP A 49 1.84 11.17 -2.43
C ASP A 49 1.07 9.86 -2.52
N VAL A 50 -0.14 9.85 -1.95
CA VAL A 50 -1.03 8.70 -2.00
C VAL A 50 -1.33 8.28 -3.44
N GLU A 51 -1.54 9.25 -4.33
CA GLU A 51 -1.82 8.95 -5.74
C GLU A 51 -0.63 8.28 -6.41
N GLU A 52 0.57 8.70 -6.07
CA GLU A 52 1.78 8.10 -6.61
C GLU A 52 1.93 6.66 -6.13
N LEU A 53 1.69 6.42 -4.85
CA LEU A 53 1.75 5.05 -4.30
C LEU A 53 0.72 4.16 -4.97
N LYS A 54 -0.49 4.68 -5.16
CA LYS A 54 -1.55 3.95 -5.84
C LYS A 54 -1.13 3.55 -7.25
N GLN A 55 -0.57 4.49 -8.00
CA GLN A 55 -0.15 4.24 -9.37
C GLN A 55 0.92 3.15 -9.45
N ILE A 56 1.91 3.22 -8.56
CA ILE A 56 2.97 2.22 -8.53
C ILE A 56 2.41 0.83 -8.27
N LEU A 57 1.52 0.71 -7.30
CA LEU A 57 0.93 -0.58 -6.96
C LEU A 57 0.05 -1.12 -8.09
N GLU A 58 -0.72 -0.26 -8.73
CA GLU A 58 -1.57 -0.69 -9.83
C GLU A 58 -0.75 -1.18 -11.02
N GLU A 59 0.39 -0.56 -11.27
CA GLU A 59 1.29 -1.00 -12.32
C GLU A 59 1.85 -2.39 -12.08
N HIS A 60 1.91 -2.80 -10.82
CA HIS A 60 2.41 -4.12 -10.44
C HIS A 60 1.29 -5.14 -10.22
N GLY A 61 0.08 -4.82 -10.62
CA GLY A 61 -1.03 -5.74 -10.60
C GLY A 61 -1.83 -5.78 -9.31
N TYR A 62 -1.64 -4.80 -8.44
CA TYR A 62 -2.42 -4.70 -7.21
C TYR A 62 -3.62 -3.80 -7.42
N GLN A 63 -4.67 -4.06 -6.65
CA GLN A 63 -5.82 -3.17 -6.59
C GLN A 63 -5.64 -2.27 -5.36
N VAL A 64 -5.81 -0.98 -5.53
CA VAL A 64 -5.61 -0.04 -4.43
C VAL A 64 -6.94 0.55 -4.02
N ARG A 65 -7.19 0.54 -2.72
CA ARG A 65 -8.37 1.15 -2.14
C ARG A 65 -7.94 2.27 -1.22
N LEU A 66 -8.35 3.49 -1.55
CA LEU A 66 -8.07 4.64 -0.71
C LEU A 66 -9.17 4.81 0.32
N THR A 67 -8.79 4.95 1.58
CA THR A 67 -9.73 5.06 2.69
C THR A 67 -9.50 6.35 3.47
N GLY A 68 -10.50 6.73 4.27
CA GLY A 68 -10.41 7.91 5.10
C GLY A 68 -10.87 9.19 4.40
N PRO A 69 -11.08 10.27 5.17
CA PRO A 69 -11.49 11.54 4.61
C PRO A 69 -10.35 12.20 3.83
N ARG A 70 -10.74 13.06 2.92
CA ARG A 70 -9.77 13.85 2.17
C ARG A 70 -9.11 14.87 3.08
#